data_640316f72b2f313005bca283e825159a
#
_entry.id   640316f72b2f313005bca283e825159a
#
_cell.length_a   1.000
_cell.length_b   1.000
_cell.length_c   1.000
_cell.angle_alpha   90.00
_cell.angle_beta   90.00
_cell.angle_gamma   90.00
#
_symmetry.space_group_name_H-M   'P 1'
#
loop_
_entity.id
_entity.type
_entity.pdbx_description
1 polymer ?
#
loop_
_entity_poly.entity_id
_entity_poly.type
_entity_poly.pdbx_seq_one_letter_code
_entity_poly.pdbx_strand_id
1 'polypeptide(L)'
;MNTNEAKRIRIEEYLHSLGYSPARQQGDSLWYKSPFRDECEPSFKVNTERNLWYDFGAGRGGNIIALAQELYASDSLPYLLERIAEQAPNVRPVSFSFGGQPFSKPSFRQLEVAPLSSPALFSYLRQRGINTELAKRECYEVRYQTDGKPYFAVGFPNRSGGYEIRNKFFKGCIAPKDITHIRQEQTKETCYLFEGFMDYLSFLTLRLERCPDRPELDGQDYIVLNSTSNLSKAIHPLGDYERIHCFLDNDKAGMEAVQELREEYGMRIRDASHIYGGYNDLNDYLCGKRSEQAERWQEKPEPEKRQRQARQPERKGKGRQGNRRGKAKASGCNRTCQRKALKKP
;
A
#
# COMPACT_ATOMS: atom_id res chain seq x y z
N MET A 1 20.58 11.70 13.78
CA MET A 1 19.10 11.66 13.75
C MET A 1 18.65 10.43 13.00
N ASN A 2 17.63 9.70 13.48
CA ASN A 2 17.02 8.60 12.74
C ASN A 2 15.79 9.06 11.94
N THR A 3 15.26 8.19 11.08
CA THR A 3 14.13 8.49 10.19
C THR A 3 12.86 8.91 10.95
N ASN A 4 12.59 8.26 12.10
CA ASN A 4 11.40 8.56 12.91
C ASN A 4 11.54 9.90 13.65
N GLU A 5 12.75 10.24 14.08
CA GLU A 5 13.06 11.55 14.65
C GLU A 5 12.88 12.65 13.60
N ALA A 6 13.40 12.44 12.39
CA ALA A 6 13.24 13.38 11.30
C ALA A 6 11.76 13.64 10.96
N LYS A 7 10.94 12.61 10.86
CA LYS A 7 9.50 12.73 10.55
C LYS A 7 8.69 13.49 11.61
N ARG A 8 9.19 13.61 12.84
CA ARG A 8 8.55 14.41 13.92
C ARG A 8 8.83 15.91 13.82
N ILE A 9 9.84 16.30 13.04
CA ILE A 9 10.14 17.71 12.81
C ILE A 9 9.02 18.29 11.97
N ARG A 10 8.50 19.44 12.40
CA ARG A 10 7.42 20.13 11.68
C ARG A 10 7.95 20.72 10.39
N ILE A 11 7.29 20.43 9.27
CA ILE A 11 7.71 20.90 7.94
C ILE A 11 7.67 22.43 7.87
N GLU A 12 6.71 23.07 8.50
CA GLU A 12 6.63 24.53 8.57
C GLU A 12 7.82 25.14 9.31
N GLU A 13 8.29 24.52 10.41
CA GLU A 13 9.46 24.98 11.16
C GLU A 13 10.75 24.77 10.36
N TYR A 14 10.84 23.65 9.66
CA TYR A 14 11.96 23.34 8.78
C TYR A 14 12.03 24.29 7.59
N LEU A 15 10.92 24.60 6.93
CA LEU A 15 10.86 25.59 5.86
C LEU A 15 11.23 26.99 6.38
N HIS A 16 10.76 27.35 7.57
CA HIS A 16 11.10 28.62 8.19
C HIS A 16 12.61 28.73 8.46
N SER A 17 13.27 27.67 8.95
CA SER A 17 14.73 27.63 9.17
C SER A 17 15.52 27.77 7.85
N LEU A 18 14.94 27.41 6.72
CA LEU A 18 15.48 27.58 5.38
C LEU A 18 15.14 28.96 4.77
N GLY A 19 14.41 29.83 5.50
CA GLY A 19 14.05 31.17 5.05
C GLY A 19 12.72 31.26 4.29
N TYR A 20 11.96 30.18 4.18
CA TYR A 20 10.64 30.20 3.52
C TYR A 20 9.55 30.61 4.52
N SER A 21 8.67 31.49 4.09
CA SER A 21 7.50 31.92 4.88
C SER A 21 6.22 31.65 4.11
N PRO A 22 5.13 31.25 4.81
CA PRO A 22 3.85 31.01 4.13
C PRO A 22 3.27 32.31 3.58
N ALA A 23 2.76 32.25 2.36
CA ALA A 23 2.06 33.38 1.71
C ALA A 23 0.61 33.50 2.20
N ARG A 24 -0.01 32.39 2.58
CA ARG A 24 -1.38 32.36 3.16
C ARG A 24 -1.58 31.11 4.01
N GLN A 25 -2.58 31.18 4.91
CA GLN A 25 -3.08 30.05 5.69
C GLN A 25 -4.56 29.82 5.39
N GLN A 26 -4.96 28.55 5.32
CA GLN A 26 -6.36 28.15 5.15
C GLN A 26 -6.61 26.88 5.98
N GLY A 27 -7.28 27.04 7.15
CA GLY A 27 -7.40 25.95 8.13
C GLY A 27 -6.03 25.43 8.55
N ASP A 28 -5.83 24.09 8.50
CA ASP A 28 -4.58 23.42 8.82
C ASP A 28 -3.58 23.41 7.67
N SER A 29 -3.81 24.22 6.66
CA SER A 29 -2.96 24.28 5.46
C SER A 29 -2.25 25.61 5.34
N LEU A 30 -0.93 25.56 5.24
CA LEU A 30 -0.07 26.68 4.92
C LEU A 30 0.31 26.61 3.45
N TRP A 31 0.20 27.74 2.74
CA TRP A 31 0.53 27.85 1.33
C TRP A 31 1.77 28.69 1.14
N TYR A 32 2.74 28.14 0.45
CA TYR A 32 4.03 28.77 0.12
C TYR A 32 4.18 28.93 -1.38
N LYS A 33 5.04 29.84 -1.82
CA LYS A 33 5.68 29.71 -3.12
C LYS A 33 6.59 28.50 -3.10
N SER A 34 6.64 27.76 -4.20
CA SER A 34 7.44 26.54 -4.24
C SER A 34 8.91 26.78 -3.92
N PRO A 35 9.52 25.99 -3.02
CA PRO A 35 10.94 26.08 -2.76
C PRO A 35 11.82 25.54 -3.89
N PHE A 36 11.20 25.01 -4.96
CA PHE A 36 11.90 24.35 -6.06
C PHE A 36 11.96 25.19 -7.34
N ARG A 37 11.24 26.31 -7.40
CA ARG A 37 11.17 27.20 -8.57
C ARG A 37 10.67 28.59 -8.18
N ASP A 38 10.94 29.54 -9.06
CA ASP A 38 10.33 30.87 -8.97
C ASP A 38 8.90 30.82 -9.52
N GLU A 39 7.95 31.34 -8.74
CA GLU A 39 6.53 31.43 -9.12
C GLU A 39 5.85 32.65 -8.50
N CYS A 40 4.82 33.16 -9.18
CA CYS A 40 4.07 34.31 -8.70
C CYS A 40 3.01 33.93 -7.69
N GLU A 41 2.28 32.85 -7.94
CA GLU A 41 1.19 32.35 -7.10
C GLU A 41 1.64 31.16 -6.22
N PRO A 42 1.23 31.12 -4.94
CA PRO A 42 1.60 30.04 -4.04
C PRO A 42 0.98 28.72 -4.50
N SER A 43 1.80 27.74 -4.83
CA SER A 43 1.37 26.41 -5.26
C SER A 43 1.91 25.25 -4.41
N PHE A 44 2.71 25.56 -3.40
CA PHE A 44 3.24 24.58 -2.44
C PHE A 44 2.43 24.62 -1.15
N LYS A 45 1.78 23.51 -0.81
CA LYS A 45 0.91 23.38 0.36
C LYS A 45 1.57 22.51 1.43
N VAL A 46 1.53 22.94 2.68
CA VAL A 46 1.89 22.13 3.86
C VAL A 46 0.64 21.94 4.71
N ASN A 47 0.27 20.69 4.95
CA ASN A 47 -0.75 20.34 5.95
C ASN A 47 -0.05 20.21 7.31
N THR A 48 -0.36 21.11 8.24
CA THR A 48 0.30 21.18 9.54
C THR A 48 -0.12 20.08 10.49
N GLU A 49 -1.37 19.59 10.41
CA GLU A 49 -1.86 18.49 11.24
C GLU A 49 -1.15 17.17 10.89
N ARG A 50 -1.03 16.89 9.58
CA ARG A 50 -0.45 15.64 9.07
C ARG A 50 1.05 15.69 8.90
N ASN A 51 1.64 16.89 8.96
CA ASN A 51 3.05 17.12 8.69
C ASN A 51 3.50 16.63 7.30
N LEU A 52 2.69 16.92 6.28
CA LEU A 52 2.91 16.56 4.89
C LEU A 52 2.88 17.80 4.00
N TRP A 53 3.62 17.75 2.90
CA TRP A 53 3.61 18.79 1.87
C TRP A 53 3.16 18.25 0.52
N TYR A 54 2.66 19.16 -0.32
CA TYR A 54 2.35 18.88 -1.71
C TYR A 54 2.58 20.12 -2.58
N ASP A 55 3.30 19.94 -3.68
CA ASP A 55 3.54 20.97 -4.70
C ASP A 55 2.65 20.72 -5.90
N PHE A 56 1.63 21.56 -6.10
CA PHE A 56 0.66 21.44 -7.18
C PHE A 56 1.28 21.70 -8.56
N GLY A 57 2.31 22.54 -8.64
CA GLY A 57 2.99 22.82 -9.91
C GLY A 57 3.90 21.68 -10.36
N ALA A 58 4.53 20.97 -9.41
CA ALA A 58 5.39 19.82 -9.70
C ALA A 58 4.62 18.48 -9.64
N GLY A 59 3.38 18.45 -9.11
CA GLY A 59 2.59 17.23 -8.97
C GLY A 59 3.17 16.21 -7.99
N ARG A 60 3.90 16.65 -6.96
CA ARG A 60 4.59 15.77 -5.99
C ARG A 60 4.46 16.29 -4.57
N GLY A 61 4.58 15.35 -3.62
CA GLY A 61 4.45 15.66 -2.20
C GLY A 61 5.07 14.58 -1.31
N GLY A 62 5.01 14.79 0.00
CA GLY A 62 5.54 13.82 0.92
C GLY A 62 5.77 14.37 2.32
N ASN A 63 6.57 13.64 3.11
CA ASN A 63 7.04 14.07 4.43
C ASN A 63 8.35 14.89 4.33
N ILE A 64 8.92 15.24 5.47
CA ILE A 64 10.15 16.05 5.53
C ILE A 64 11.35 15.39 4.81
N ILE A 65 11.44 14.07 4.80
CA ILE A 65 12.52 13.36 4.10
C ILE A 65 12.34 13.51 2.59
N ALA A 66 11.11 13.36 2.08
CA ALA A 66 10.81 13.61 0.68
C ALA A 66 11.04 15.07 0.29
N LEU A 67 10.75 16.02 1.21
CA LEU A 67 11.08 17.43 1.01
C LEU A 67 12.60 17.66 0.89
N ALA A 68 13.36 17.05 1.77
CA ALA A 68 14.82 17.14 1.73
C ALA A 68 15.43 16.48 0.48
N GLN A 69 14.84 15.35 -0.01
CA GLN A 69 15.24 14.72 -1.27
C GLN A 69 15.13 15.69 -2.44
N GLU A 70 14.04 16.44 -2.52
CA GLU A 70 13.83 17.43 -3.56
C GLU A 70 14.76 18.66 -3.39
N LEU A 71 14.89 19.18 -2.17
CA LEU A 71 15.72 20.35 -1.90
C LEU A 71 17.21 20.10 -2.16
N TYR A 72 17.72 18.93 -1.80
CA TYR A 72 19.14 18.61 -1.92
C TYR A 72 19.46 17.71 -3.14
N ALA A 73 18.48 17.39 -3.95
CA ALA A 73 18.61 16.53 -5.14
C ALA A 73 19.41 15.23 -4.83
N SER A 74 19.13 14.59 -3.69
CA SER A 74 19.87 13.43 -3.19
C SER A 74 18.93 12.37 -2.65
N ASP A 75 19.24 11.07 -2.94
CA ASP A 75 18.55 9.91 -2.38
C ASP A 75 19.32 9.27 -1.22
N SER A 76 20.44 9.84 -0.82
CA SER A 76 21.26 9.34 0.29
C SER A 76 20.59 9.66 1.62
N LEU A 77 19.89 8.67 2.20
CA LEU A 77 19.20 8.87 3.49
C LEU A 77 20.11 9.39 4.61
N PRO A 78 21.35 8.89 4.81
CA PRO A 78 22.24 9.44 5.82
C PRO A 78 22.54 10.92 5.59
N TYR A 79 22.83 11.31 4.35
CA TYR A 79 23.08 12.72 3.98
C TYR A 79 21.86 13.60 4.24
N LEU A 80 20.66 13.14 3.86
CA LEU A 80 19.43 13.88 4.09
C LEU A 80 19.11 14.07 5.56
N LEU A 81 19.30 13.02 6.38
CA LEU A 81 19.12 13.11 7.82
C LEU A 81 20.12 14.06 8.49
N GLU A 82 21.34 14.13 7.98
CA GLU A 82 22.36 15.11 8.40
C GLU A 82 21.92 16.54 8.07
N ARG A 83 21.50 16.81 6.82
CA ARG A 83 20.99 18.12 6.38
C ARG A 83 19.76 18.56 7.17
N ILE A 84 18.81 17.65 7.41
CA ILE A 84 17.64 17.95 8.25
C ILE A 84 18.08 18.30 9.68
N ALA A 85 19.03 17.56 10.25
CA ALA A 85 19.54 17.80 11.60
C ALA A 85 20.24 19.15 11.75
N GLU A 86 20.98 19.58 10.74
CA GLU A 86 21.70 20.88 10.74
C GLU A 86 20.73 22.06 10.78
N GLN A 87 19.57 21.92 10.17
CA GLN A 87 18.55 22.98 10.07
C GLN A 87 17.52 22.94 11.21
N ALA A 88 17.47 21.87 11.99
CA ALA A 88 16.51 21.68 13.08
C ALA A 88 17.14 21.92 14.45
N PRO A 89 17.16 23.15 15.00
CA PRO A 89 17.96 23.56 16.15
C PRO A 89 17.57 22.88 17.47
N ASN A 90 16.45 22.20 17.57
CA ASN A 90 15.95 21.60 18.83
C ASN A 90 16.00 20.06 18.88
N VAL A 91 16.54 19.40 17.88
CA VAL A 91 16.72 17.94 17.90
C VAL A 91 18.18 17.64 18.16
N ARG A 92 18.50 17.23 19.40
CA ARG A 92 19.88 16.79 19.74
C ARG A 92 20.19 15.55 18.90
N PRO A 93 21.27 15.57 18.08
CA PRO A 93 21.69 14.37 17.38
C PRO A 93 22.14 13.34 18.41
N VAL A 94 21.52 12.17 18.43
CA VAL A 94 22.12 11.01 19.09
C VAL A 94 23.25 10.58 18.17
N SER A 95 24.47 10.89 18.57
CA SER A 95 25.69 10.49 17.87
C SER A 95 25.80 8.96 17.90
N PHE A 96 25.32 8.30 16.87
CA PHE A 96 25.76 6.96 16.55
C PHE A 96 27.03 7.11 15.71
N SER A 97 28.17 6.86 16.37
CA SER A 97 29.48 6.69 15.73
C SER A 97 29.42 5.42 14.89
N PHE A 98 28.90 5.48 13.66
CA PHE A 98 29.20 4.48 12.66
C PHE A 98 30.59 4.80 12.13
N GLY A 99 31.56 3.96 12.51
CA GLY A 99 32.90 4.00 12.00
C GLY A 99 32.89 4.17 10.49
N GLY A 100 33.57 5.22 10.03
CA GLY A 100 33.55 5.67 8.64
C GLY A 100 33.95 4.59 7.65
N GLN A 101 32.96 4.00 7.05
CA GLN A 101 33.08 3.55 5.67
C GLN A 101 32.31 4.56 4.82
N PRO A 102 32.90 5.16 3.80
CA PRO A 102 32.16 5.94 2.85
C PRO A 102 31.14 4.98 2.21
N PHE A 103 29.84 5.20 2.50
CA PHE A 103 28.79 4.55 1.72
C PHE A 103 28.96 5.04 0.29
N SER A 104 29.70 4.25 -0.50
CA SER A 104 29.71 4.40 -1.94
C SER A 104 28.24 4.30 -2.38
N LYS A 105 27.72 5.38 -3.00
CA LYS A 105 26.46 5.29 -3.75
C LYS A 105 26.55 4.01 -4.57
N PRO A 106 25.58 3.08 -4.54
CA PRO A 106 25.53 2.06 -5.54
C PRO A 106 25.39 2.78 -6.88
N SER A 107 26.51 3.09 -7.49
CA SER A 107 26.55 3.69 -8.80
C SER A 107 26.22 2.58 -9.78
N PHE A 108 24.92 2.39 -10.05
CA PHE A 108 24.50 1.61 -11.19
C PHE A 108 25.07 2.29 -12.42
N ARG A 109 26.18 1.76 -12.92
CA ARG A 109 26.82 2.23 -14.15
C ARG A 109 26.30 1.40 -15.31
N GLN A 110 26.30 2.00 -16.51
CA GLN A 110 25.87 1.33 -17.74
C GLN A 110 24.46 0.70 -17.61
N LEU A 111 23.49 1.54 -17.27
CA LEU A 111 22.09 1.13 -17.20
C LEU A 111 21.56 0.93 -18.64
N GLU A 112 21.14 -0.29 -18.96
CA GLU A 112 20.44 -0.63 -20.19
C GLU A 112 19.05 -1.17 -19.84
N VAL A 113 18.05 -0.66 -20.51
CA VAL A 113 16.65 -1.09 -20.35
C VAL A 113 16.17 -1.62 -21.70
N ALA A 114 15.70 -2.85 -21.71
CA ALA A 114 15.22 -3.56 -22.88
C ALA A 114 13.91 -4.31 -22.59
N PRO A 115 13.14 -4.70 -23.60
CA PRO A 115 12.04 -5.62 -23.43
C PRO A 115 12.49 -6.90 -22.72
N LEU A 116 11.65 -7.40 -21.79
CA LEU A 116 11.95 -8.59 -20.99
C LEU A 116 12.10 -9.81 -21.91
N SER A 117 13.28 -10.41 -21.96
CA SER A 117 13.61 -11.50 -22.87
C SER A 117 14.42 -12.64 -22.24
N SER A 118 15.08 -12.41 -21.10
CA SER A 118 15.97 -13.38 -20.45
C SER A 118 15.22 -14.64 -19.98
N PRO A 119 15.63 -15.86 -20.40
CA PRO A 119 15.05 -17.10 -19.91
C PRO A 119 15.18 -17.29 -18.39
N ALA A 120 16.27 -16.77 -17.79
CA ALA A 120 16.49 -16.83 -16.36
C ALA A 120 15.48 -16.00 -15.58
N LEU A 121 15.13 -14.80 -16.09
CA LEU A 121 14.11 -13.95 -15.49
C LEU A 121 12.71 -14.55 -15.68
N PHE A 122 12.41 -15.15 -16.81
CA PHE A 122 11.15 -15.88 -16.99
C PHE A 122 11.06 -17.10 -16.07
N SER A 123 12.17 -17.82 -15.86
CA SER A 123 12.19 -18.90 -14.88
C SER A 123 11.89 -18.40 -13.47
N TYR A 124 12.50 -17.28 -13.08
CA TYR A 124 12.23 -16.64 -11.79
C TYR A 124 10.75 -16.23 -11.65
N LEU A 125 10.18 -15.58 -12.66
CA LEU A 125 8.77 -15.14 -12.65
C LEU A 125 7.82 -16.35 -12.54
N ARG A 126 8.08 -17.44 -13.28
CA ARG A 126 7.30 -18.70 -13.16
C ARG A 126 7.41 -19.32 -11.76
N GLN A 127 8.60 -19.28 -11.13
CA GLN A 127 8.76 -19.74 -9.75
C GLN A 127 7.96 -18.90 -8.75
N ARG A 128 7.67 -17.64 -9.11
CA ARG A 128 6.80 -16.72 -8.36
C ARG A 128 5.35 -16.78 -8.79
N GLY A 129 4.96 -17.77 -9.60
CA GLY A 129 3.59 -17.95 -10.09
C GLY A 129 3.12 -16.89 -11.09
N ILE A 130 3.98 -15.99 -11.53
CA ILE A 130 3.60 -14.87 -12.39
C ILE A 130 3.46 -15.32 -13.85
N ASN A 131 2.36 -14.91 -14.49
CA ASN A 131 2.18 -15.08 -15.93
C ASN A 131 3.23 -14.26 -16.69
N THR A 132 4.01 -14.95 -17.54
CA THR A 132 5.14 -14.33 -18.23
C THR A 132 4.73 -13.35 -19.32
N GLU A 133 3.57 -13.50 -19.93
CA GLU A 133 3.08 -12.57 -20.96
C GLU A 133 2.62 -11.25 -20.33
N LEU A 134 1.97 -11.33 -19.15
CA LEU A 134 1.69 -10.13 -18.35
C LEU A 134 2.99 -9.42 -17.93
N ALA A 135 3.96 -10.19 -17.44
CA ALA A 135 5.25 -9.60 -17.04
C ALA A 135 6.00 -8.95 -18.20
N LYS A 136 5.95 -9.49 -19.43
CA LYS A 136 6.55 -8.86 -20.62
C LYS A 136 5.90 -7.51 -20.95
N ARG A 137 4.61 -7.38 -20.69
CA ARG A 137 3.87 -6.14 -20.96
C ARG A 137 4.17 -5.07 -19.90
N GLU A 138 4.24 -5.47 -18.64
CA GLU A 138 4.33 -4.55 -17.49
C GLU A 138 5.77 -4.22 -17.08
N CYS A 139 6.75 -5.06 -17.46
CA CYS A 139 8.12 -4.99 -16.97
C CYS A 139 9.14 -4.97 -18.10
N TYR A 140 10.34 -4.56 -17.73
CA TYR A 140 11.52 -4.51 -18.59
C TYR A 140 12.62 -5.44 -18.07
N GLU A 141 13.55 -5.79 -18.91
CA GLU A 141 14.85 -6.30 -18.52
C GLU A 141 15.80 -5.13 -18.28
N VAL A 142 16.29 -5.04 -17.05
CA VAL A 142 17.24 -4.00 -16.66
C VAL A 142 18.60 -4.62 -16.43
N ARG A 143 19.58 -4.16 -17.18
CA ARG A 143 20.99 -4.55 -17.05
C ARG A 143 21.78 -3.41 -16.45
N TYR A 144 22.65 -3.70 -15.51
CA TYR A 144 23.44 -2.70 -14.82
C TYR A 144 24.75 -3.29 -14.30
N GLN A 145 25.71 -2.42 -13.98
CA GLN A 145 26.95 -2.81 -13.36
C GLN A 145 27.04 -2.26 -11.93
N THR A 146 27.48 -3.09 -11.00
CA THR A 146 27.82 -2.68 -9.64
C THR A 146 29.17 -3.32 -9.30
N ASP A 147 30.10 -2.52 -8.79
CA ASP A 147 31.48 -2.95 -8.45
C ASP A 147 32.19 -3.67 -9.62
N GLY A 148 31.96 -3.16 -10.85
CA GLY A 148 32.55 -3.71 -12.07
C GLY A 148 31.96 -5.04 -12.55
N LYS A 149 30.94 -5.57 -11.88
CA LYS A 149 30.27 -6.81 -12.26
C LYS A 149 28.92 -6.52 -12.93
N PRO A 150 28.58 -7.23 -14.03
CA PRO A 150 27.30 -7.08 -14.71
C PRO A 150 26.21 -7.86 -13.96
N TYR A 151 25.04 -7.24 -13.85
CA TYR A 151 23.83 -7.81 -13.29
C TYR A 151 22.64 -7.55 -14.20
N PHE A 152 21.59 -8.35 -14.06
CA PHE A 152 20.33 -8.14 -14.74
C PHE A 152 19.15 -8.53 -13.83
N ALA A 153 18.02 -7.85 -14.01
CA ALA A 153 16.84 -8.05 -13.20
C ALA A 153 15.58 -7.72 -13.98
N VAL A 154 14.43 -8.18 -13.49
CA VAL A 154 13.12 -7.65 -13.86
C VAL A 154 13.03 -6.23 -13.31
N GLY A 155 12.76 -5.26 -14.16
CA GLY A 155 12.59 -3.85 -13.81
C GLY A 155 11.14 -3.41 -14.00
N PHE A 156 10.57 -2.81 -12.97
CA PHE A 156 9.25 -2.22 -13.01
C PHE A 156 9.36 -0.69 -12.90
N PRO A 157 8.92 0.09 -13.91
CA PRO A 157 9.14 1.51 -13.96
C PRO A 157 8.26 2.24 -12.94
N ASN A 158 8.79 3.31 -12.35
CA ASN A 158 8.02 4.25 -11.57
C ASN A 158 7.78 5.56 -12.33
N ARG A 159 6.90 6.43 -11.82
CA ARG A 159 6.52 7.67 -12.50
C ARG A 159 7.65 8.71 -12.64
N SER A 160 8.71 8.58 -11.84
CA SER A 160 9.87 9.49 -11.88
C SER A 160 11.03 8.99 -12.75
N GLY A 161 10.83 7.90 -13.52
CA GLY A 161 11.84 7.33 -14.41
C GLY A 161 12.85 6.40 -13.72
N GLY A 162 12.64 6.06 -12.45
CA GLY A 162 13.37 5.01 -11.77
C GLY A 162 12.73 3.63 -11.98
N TYR A 163 13.38 2.59 -11.48
CA TYR A 163 12.92 1.21 -11.60
C TYR A 163 13.01 0.47 -10.27
N GLU A 164 11.95 -0.20 -9.88
CA GLU A 164 12.06 -1.28 -8.90
C GLU A 164 12.62 -2.51 -9.61
N ILE A 165 13.68 -3.09 -9.05
CA ILE A 165 14.37 -4.22 -9.67
C ILE A 165 14.32 -5.46 -8.79
N ARG A 166 14.09 -6.62 -9.42
CA ARG A 166 14.03 -7.90 -8.72
C ARG A 166 14.54 -9.05 -9.59
N ASN A 167 15.32 -9.91 -8.98
CA ASN A 167 15.65 -11.23 -9.51
C ASN A 167 15.65 -12.25 -8.37
N LYS A 168 16.11 -13.49 -8.63
CA LYS A 168 16.14 -14.55 -7.63
C LYS A 168 16.98 -14.18 -6.39
N PHE A 169 17.99 -13.33 -6.53
CA PHE A 169 19.02 -13.08 -5.51
C PHE A 169 18.97 -11.67 -4.94
N PHE A 170 18.25 -10.75 -5.58
CA PHE A 170 18.30 -9.34 -5.25
C PHE A 170 16.95 -8.64 -5.42
N LYS A 171 16.63 -7.76 -4.45
CA LYS A 171 15.56 -6.77 -4.50
C LYS A 171 16.17 -5.39 -4.27
N GLY A 172 15.89 -4.45 -5.14
CA GLY A 172 16.41 -3.09 -5.02
C GLY A 172 15.65 -2.10 -5.88
N CYS A 173 16.16 -0.88 -5.91
CA CYS A 173 15.61 0.20 -6.71
C CYS A 173 16.74 0.95 -7.40
N ILE A 174 16.54 1.25 -8.67
CA ILE A 174 17.33 2.21 -9.44
C ILE A 174 16.63 3.55 -9.32
N ALA A 175 17.31 4.50 -8.73
CA ALA A 175 16.77 5.83 -8.44
C ALA A 175 16.30 6.58 -9.72
N PRO A 176 15.36 7.50 -9.54
CA PRO A 176 14.73 7.92 -8.30
C PRO A 176 13.66 6.96 -7.79
N LYS A 177 13.47 6.89 -6.46
CA LYS A 177 12.39 6.12 -5.82
C LYS A 177 11.07 6.88 -5.92
N ASP A 178 10.06 6.23 -6.49
CA ASP A 178 8.70 6.78 -6.53
C ASP A 178 7.65 5.67 -6.60
N ILE A 179 6.39 6.07 -6.54
CA ILE A 179 5.25 5.20 -6.84
C ILE A 179 5.16 4.95 -8.35
N THR A 180 4.54 3.85 -8.72
CA THR A 180 4.07 3.64 -10.09
C THR A 180 2.58 3.94 -10.14
N HIS A 181 2.13 4.74 -11.10
CA HIS A 181 0.73 5.09 -11.28
C HIS A 181 0.32 4.78 -12.72
N ILE A 182 -0.47 3.72 -12.89
CA ILE A 182 -0.99 3.27 -14.18
C ILE A 182 -2.42 3.79 -14.28
N ARG A 183 -2.63 4.77 -15.17
CA ARG A 183 -3.95 5.39 -15.42
C ARG A 183 -4.47 4.98 -16.77
N GLN A 184 -5.77 4.77 -16.84
CA GLN A 184 -6.47 4.62 -18.11
C GLN A 184 -6.77 5.99 -18.72
N GLU A 185 -7.03 6.02 -20.03
CA GLU A 185 -7.40 7.26 -20.74
C GLU A 185 -8.66 7.90 -20.17
N GLN A 186 -9.62 7.06 -19.76
CA GLN A 186 -10.85 7.51 -19.08
C GLN A 186 -10.66 7.40 -17.58
N THR A 187 -10.96 8.46 -16.84
CA THR A 187 -10.94 8.49 -15.38
C THR A 187 -11.81 7.36 -14.79
N LYS A 188 -11.25 6.56 -13.91
CA LYS A 188 -11.95 5.49 -13.21
C LYS A 188 -12.33 5.94 -11.81
N GLU A 189 -13.47 5.47 -11.32
CA GLU A 189 -13.90 5.70 -9.94
C GLU A 189 -13.14 4.83 -8.93
N THR A 190 -12.51 3.76 -9.42
CA THR A 190 -11.86 2.75 -8.58
C THR A 190 -10.38 2.64 -8.90
N CYS A 191 -9.56 2.67 -7.85
CA CYS A 191 -8.13 2.40 -7.92
C CYS A 191 -7.79 1.16 -7.08
N TYR A 192 -6.83 0.37 -7.58
CA TYR A 192 -6.24 -0.75 -6.86
C TYR A 192 -4.82 -0.38 -6.43
N LEU A 193 -4.57 -0.44 -5.12
CA LEU A 193 -3.32 -0.06 -4.49
C LEU A 193 -2.55 -1.30 -4.04
N PHE A 194 -1.27 -1.40 -4.42
CA PHE A 194 -0.37 -2.49 -4.05
C PHE A 194 0.85 -1.98 -3.32
N GLU A 195 1.42 -2.81 -2.43
CA GLU A 195 2.68 -2.47 -1.79
C GLU A 195 3.85 -2.62 -2.76
N GLY A 196 3.93 -3.75 -3.49
CA GLY A 196 4.99 -4.06 -4.42
C GLY A 196 4.50 -4.50 -5.79
N PHE A 197 5.38 -4.39 -6.79
CA PHE A 197 5.00 -4.77 -8.17
C PHE A 197 4.80 -6.29 -8.35
N MET A 198 5.37 -7.13 -7.47
CA MET A 198 5.11 -8.57 -7.51
C MET A 198 3.66 -8.87 -7.13
N ASP A 199 3.08 -8.13 -6.19
CA ASP A 199 1.69 -8.27 -5.79
C ASP A 199 0.74 -7.76 -6.88
N TYR A 200 1.11 -6.65 -7.53
CA TYR A 200 0.42 -6.17 -8.72
C TYR A 200 0.39 -7.22 -9.83
N LEU A 201 1.53 -7.82 -10.19
CA LEU A 201 1.60 -8.89 -11.19
C LEU A 201 0.84 -10.15 -10.77
N SER A 202 0.85 -10.47 -9.47
CA SER A 202 0.07 -11.58 -8.91
C SER A 202 -1.42 -11.33 -9.05
N PHE A 203 -1.87 -10.12 -8.78
CA PHE A 203 -3.26 -9.71 -8.96
C PHE A 203 -3.70 -9.86 -10.41
N LEU A 204 -2.92 -9.36 -11.36
CA LEU A 204 -3.21 -9.50 -12.79
C LEU A 204 -3.25 -10.99 -13.21
N THR A 205 -2.31 -11.80 -12.72
CA THR A 205 -2.27 -13.25 -13.00
C THR A 205 -3.52 -13.95 -12.49
N LEU A 206 -3.88 -13.73 -11.22
CA LEU A 206 -5.10 -14.30 -10.61
C LEU A 206 -6.37 -13.86 -11.35
N ARG A 207 -6.43 -12.62 -11.78
CA ARG A 207 -7.59 -12.13 -12.56
C ARG A 207 -7.68 -12.81 -13.91
N LEU A 208 -6.58 -12.94 -14.62
CA LEU A 208 -6.54 -13.62 -15.92
C LEU A 208 -6.98 -15.08 -15.79
N GLU A 209 -6.54 -15.79 -14.76
CA GLU A 209 -6.93 -17.16 -14.49
C GLU A 209 -8.43 -17.32 -14.18
N ARG A 210 -9.00 -16.37 -13.41
CA ARG A 210 -10.41 -16.41 -13.01
C ARG A 210 -11.39 -15.92 -14.09
N CYS A 211 -10.91 -15.07 -14.98
CA CYS A 211 -11.73 -14.44 -16.02
C CYS A 211 -11.00 -14.45 -17.37
N PRO A 212 -10.70 -15.64 -17.94
CA PRO A 212 -9.93 -15.75 -19.19
C PRO A 212 -10.62 -15.10 -20.39
N ASP A 213 -11.96 -15.03 -20.36
CA ASP A 213 -12.78 -14.47 -21.45
C ASP A 213 -12.88 -12.92 -21.38
N ARG A 214 -12.24 -12.29 -20.40
CA ARG A 214 -12.21 -10.84 -20.26
C ARG A 214 -10.79 -10.32 -20.29
N PRO A 215 -10.16 -10.22 -21.47
CA PRO A 215 -8.80 -9.67 -21.60
C PRO A 215 -8.70 -8.19 -21.22
N GLU A 216 -9.85 -7.48 -21.13
CA GLU A 216 -9.96 -6.07 -20.74
C GLU A 216 -9.82 -5.85 -19.22
N LEU A 217 -9.06 -6.71 -18.55
CA LEU A 217 -8.70 -6.55 -17.14
C LEU A 217 -7.88 -5.28 -16.89
N ASP A 218 -7.36 -4.70 -17.95
CA ASP A 218 -6.52 -3.51 -17.95
C ASP A 218 -7.30 -2.20 -17.87
N GLY A 219 -8.63 -2.29 -17.89
CA GLY A 219 -9.49 -1.12 -17.79
C GLY A 219 -9.59 -0.49 -16.39
N GLN A 220 -8.66 -0.77 -15.48
CA GLN A 220 -8.64 -0.21 -14.12
C GLN A 220 -7.40 0.65 -13.89
N ASP A 221 -7.49 1.56 -12.92
CA ASP A 221 -6.35 2.35 -12.49
C ASP A 221 -5.63 1.62 -11.34
N TYR A 222 -4.30 1.66 -11.38
CA TYR A 222 -3.44 1.00 -10.41
C TYR A 222 -2.40 1.95 -9.84
N ILE A 223 -2.17 1.85 -8.54
CA ILE A 223 -1.02 2.48 -7.88
C ILE A 223 -0.21 1.40 -7.19
N VAL A 224 1.10 1.38 -7.45
CA VAL A 224 2.05 0.53 -6.74
C VAL A 224 2.97 1.43 -5.93
N LEU A 225 2.96 1.26 -4.61
CA LEU A 225 3.77 2.08 -3.70
C LEU A 225 5.26 1.86 -3.90
N ASN A 226 5.65 0.64 -4.33
CA ASN A 226 7.03 0.17 -4.41
C ASN A 226 7.75 0.09 -3.04
N SER A 227 7.16 0.66 -2.02
CA SER A 227 7.49 0.57 -0.59
C SER A 227 6.44 1.35 0.20
N THR A 228 6.08 0.91 1.41
CA THR A 228 5.22 1.67 2.33
C THR A 228 5.77 3.07 2.64
N SER A 229 7.10 3.26 2.56
CA SER A 229 7.73 4.58 2.72
C SER A 229 7.30 5.63 1.67
N ASN A 230 6.77 5.19 0.53
CA ASN A 230 6.24 6.07 -0.51
C ASN A 230 4.73 6.38 -0.34
N LEU A 231 4.09 5.93 0.74
CA LEU A 231 2.65 6.13 0.96
C LEU A 231 2.25 7.61 0.83
N SER A 232 3.05 8.50 1.42
CA SER A 232 2.82 9.94 1.35
C SER A 232 2.75 10.50 -0.08
N LYS A 233 3.48 9.88 -1.01
CA LYS A 233 3.45 10.26 -2.44
C LYS A 233 2.18 9.76 -3.15
N ALA A 234 1.51 8.73 -2.62
CA ALA A 234 0.28 8.19 -3.16
C ALA A 234 -0.97 8.92 -2.64
N ILE A 235 -0.89 9.61 -1.49
CA ILE A 235 -2.04 10.26 -0.87
C ILE A 235 -2.76 11.19 -1.85
N HIS A 236 -2.07 12.09 -2.54
CA HIS A 236 -2.74 12.99 -3.45
C HIS A 236 -3.34 12.30 -4.68
N PRO A 237 -2.61 11.43 -5.42
CA PRO A 237 -3.19 10.67 -6.53
C PRO A 237 -4.40 9.82 -6.16
N LEU A 238 -4.43 9.24 -4.95
CA LEU A 238 -5.57 8.46 -4.46
C LEU A 238 -6.82 9.32 -4.20
N GLY A 239 -6.65 10.62 -4.02
CA GLY A 239 -7.75 11.57 -3.84
C GLY A 239 -8.74 11.61 -4.99
N ASP A 240 -8.30 11.27 -6.21
CA ASP A 240 -9.12 11.26 -7.42
C ASP A 240 -10.15 10.11 -7.47
N TYR A 241 -10.06 9.11 -6.55
CA TYR A 241 -10.85 7.88 -6.63
C TYR A 241 -11.93 7.81 -5.53
N GLU A 242 -13.10 7.31 -5.88
CA GLU A 242 -14.19 7.07 -4.93
C GLU A 242 -14.05 5.75 -4.17
N ARG A 243 -13.35 4.78 -4.76
CA ARG A 243 -13.09 3.45 -4.18
C ARG A 243 -11.63 3.09 -4.33
N ILE A 244 -10.99 2.74 -3.22
CA ILE A 244 -9.58 2.37 -3.18
C ILE A 244 -9.47 0.98 -2.56
N HIS A 245 -9.09 -0.01 -3.37
CA HIS A 245 -8.86 -1.37 -2.92
C HIS A 245 -7.40 -1.57 -2.56
N CYS A 246 -7.10 -1.77 -1.28
CA CYS A 246 -5.73 -1.88 -0.77
C CYS A 246 -5.31 -3.35 -0.68
N PHE A 247 -4.26 -3.70 -1.39
CA PHE A 247 -3.57 -4.99 -1.37
C PHE A 247 -2.16 -4.78 -0.81
N LEU A 248 -2.09 -4.49 0.50
CA LEU A 248 -0.83 -4.28 1.21
C LEU A 248 -0.47 -5.54 2.01
N ASP A 249 0.81 -5.65 2.41
CA ASP A 249 1.31 -6.82 3.14
C ASP A 249 0.60 -7.02 4.49
N ASN A 250 0.43 -8.26 4.90
CA ASN A 250 -0.15 -8.65 6.19
C ASN A 250 0.90 -8.55 7.32
N ASP A 251 1.72 -7.50 7.28
CA ASP A 251 2.68 -7.18 8.32
C ASP A 251 2.33 -5.86 9.02
N LYS A 252 3.16 -5.46 9.97
CA LYS A 252 2.93 -4.24 10.74
C LYS A 252 2.92 -2.99 9.85
N ALA A 253 3.82 -2.91 8.88
CA ALA A 253 3.95 -1.74 8.02
C ALA A 253 2.76 -1.59 7.07
N GLY A 254 2.29 -2.70 6.48
CA GLY A 254 1.10 -2.71 5.64
C GLY A 254 -0.17 -2.37 6.42
N MET A 255 -0.33 -2.89 7.65
CA MET A 255 -1.47 -2.55 8.51
C MET A 255 -1.48 -1.07 8.93
N GLU A 256 -0.31 -0.51 9.30
CA GLU A 256 -0.18 0.91 9.62
C GLU A 256 -0.50 1.79 8.39
N ALA A 257 -0.05 1.39 7.21
CA ALA A 257 -0.35 2.10 5.96
C ALA A 257 -1.86 2.09 5.63
N VAL A 258 -2.56 0.95 5.81
CA VAL A 258 -4.02 0.88 5.64
C VAL A 258 -4.72 1.79 6.64
N GLN A 259 -4.25 1.84 7.88
CA GLN A 259 -4.83 2.70 8.90
C GLN A 259 -4.66 4.18 8.55
N GLU A 260 -3.47 4.60 8.11
CA GLU A 260 -3.20 5.97 7.65
C GLU A 260 -4.13 6.35 6.47
N LEU A 261 -4.32 5.43 5.52
CA LEU A 261 -5.26 5.65 4.41
C LEU A 261 -6.72 5.74 4.86
N ARG A 262 -7.14 4.97 5.87
CA ARG A 262 -8.49 5.06 6.43
C ARG A 262 -8.74 6.39 7.14
N GLU A 263 -7.75 6.92 7.81
CA GLU A 263 -7.81 8.25 8.43
C GLU A 263 -7.96 9.35 7.39
N GLU A 264 -7.31 9.19 6.21
CA GLU A 264 -7.39 10.14 5.10
C GLU A 264 -8.70 10.05 4.31
N TYR A 265 -9.10 8.83 3.93
CA TYR A 265 -10.17 8.59 2.92
C TYR A 265 -11.41 7.93 3.49
N GLY A 266 -11.41 7.54 4.77
CA GLY A 266 -12.56 6.96 5.45
C GLY A 266 -13.12 5.72 4.74
N MET A 267 -14.41 5.77 4.45
CA MET A 267 -15.16 4.66 3.83
C MET A 267 -14.78 4.34 2.37
N ARG A 268 -13.96 5.17 1.74
CA ARG A 268 -13.46 4.92 0.38
C ARG A 268 -12.43 3.78 0.36
N ILE A 269 -11.80 3.49 1.51
CA ILE A 269 -10.80 2.42 1.65
C ILE A 269 -11.48 1.07 1.80
N ARG A 270 -11.08 0.13 0.94
CA ARG A 270 -11.47 -1.27 0.95
C ARG A 270 -10.22 -2.11 1.15
N ASP A 271 -9.99 -2.55 2.37
CA ASP A 271 -8.89 -3.44 2.70
C ASP A 271 -9.16 -4.83 2.13
N ALA A 272 -8.36 -5.25 1.17
CA ALA A 272 -8.44 -6.53 0.50
C ALA A 272 -7.46 -7.59 1.07
N SER A 273 -6.69 -7.26 2.08
CA SER A 273 -5.69 -8.16 2.70
C SER A 273 -6.31 -9.44 3.26
N HIS A 274 -7.60 -9.39 3.64
CA HIS A 274 -8.35 -10.57 4.09
C HIS A 274 -8.46 -11.68 3.03
N ILE A 275 -8.31 -11.36 1.73
CA ILE A 275 -8.35 -12.34 0.63
C ILE A 275 -7.17 -13.32 0.74
N TYR A 276 -6.04 -12.84 1.29
CA TYR A 276 -4.82 -13.63 1.52
C TYR A 276 -4.43 -13.65 3.01
N GLY A 277 -5.43 -13.72 3.89
CA GLY A 277 -5.25 -13.63 5.34
C GLY A 277 -4.40 -14.72 6.00
N GLY A 278 -4.00 -15.77 5.29
CA GLY A 278 -3.06 -16.79 5.77
C GLY A 278 -1.64 -16.65 5.21
N TYR A 279 -1.37 -15.54 4.52
CA TYR A 279 -0.14 -15.30 3.77
C TYR A 279 0.37 -13.88 4.07
N ASN A 280 1.66 -13.65 3.87
CA ASN A 280 2.21 -12.33 4.13
C ASN A 280 1.78 -11.32 3.06
N ASP A 281 1.82 -11.72 1.81
CA ASP A 281 1.49 -10.88 0.66
C ASP A 281 0.68 -11.66 -0.39
N LEU A 282 0.20 -10.95 -1.42
CA LEU A 282 -0.61 -11.54 -2.47
C LEU A 282 0.21 -12.50 -3.35
N ASN A 283 1.51 -12.28 -3.51
CA ASN A 283 2.38 -13.20 -4.26
C ASN A 283 2.64 -14.50 -3.48
N ASP A 284 2.79 -14.44 -2.17
CA ASP A 284 2.88 -15.64 -1.33
C ASP A 284 1.57 -16.46 -1.37
N TYR A 285 0.42 -15.78 -1.42
CA TYR A 285 -0.87 -16.43 -1.65
C TYR A 285 -0.91 -17.14 -3.02
N LEU A 286 -0.50 -16.47 -4.08
CA LEU A 286 -0.41 -17.06 -5.43
C LEU A 286 0.51 -18.29 -5.46
N CYS A 287 1.63 -18.25 -4.72
CA CYS A 287 2.61 -19.34 -4.61
C CYS A 287 2.22 -20.42 -3.60
N GLY A 288 1.15 -20.25 -2.81
CA GLY A 288 0.76 -21.17 -1.74
C GLY A 288 1.71 -21.19 -0.54
N LYS A 289 2.52 -20.14 -0.34
CA LYS A 289 3.48 -20.03 0.77
C LYS A 289 2.84 -19.37 1.99
N ARG A 290 2.34 -20.16 2.92
CA ARG A 290 1.73 -19.67 4.16
C ARG A 290 2.75 -18.97 5.06
N SER A 291 2.30 -17.96 5.80
CA SER A 291 3.11 -17.30 6.80
C SER A 291 3.25 -18.18 8.06
N GLU A 292 4.42 -18.17 8.70
CA GLU A 292 4.65 -18.91 9.96
C GLU A 292 3.65 -18.51 11.08
N GLN A 293 3.15 -17.29 11.05
CA GLN A 293 2.13 -16.83 12.00
C GLN A 293 0.78 -17.50 11.76
N ALA A 294 0.40 -17.73 10.49
CA ALA A 294 -0.84 -18.42 10.15
C ALA A 294 -0.77 -19.91 10.53
N GLU A 295 0.39 -20.54 10.41
CA GLU A 295 0.60 -21.92 10.84
C GLU A 295 0.44 -22.07 12.35
N ARG A 296 0.97 -21.14 13.16
CA ARG A 296 0.82 -21.12 14.61
C ARG A 296 -0.63 -20.93 15.09
N TRP A 297 -1.49 -20.26 14.29
CA TRP A 297 -2.91 -20.10 14.64
C TRP A 297 -3.73 -21.35 14.36
N GLN A 298 -3.33 -22.19 13.40
CA GLN A 298 -3.98 -23.47 13.12
C GLN A 298 -3.59 -24.57 14.11
N GLU A 299 -2.42 -24.47 14.75
CA GLU A 299 -1.97 -25.42 15.78
C GLU A 299 -2.58 -25.17 17.17
N LYS A 300 -3.30 -24.06 17.38
CA LYS A 300 -4.04 -23.90 18.64
C LYS A 300 -5.25 -24.80 18.62
N PRO A 301 -5.36 -25.78 19.58
CA PRO A 301 -6.54 -26.64 19.69
C PRO A 301 -7.76 -25.75 19.89
N GLU A 302 -8.88 -26.11 19.21
CA GLU A 302 -10.18 -25.49 19.45
C GLU A 302 -10.44 -25.43 20.97
N PRO A 303 -10.92 -24.28 21.50
CA PRO A 303 -11.26 -24.22 22.94
C PRO A 303 -12.30 -25.29 23.19
N GLU A 304 -11.97 -26.24 24.08
CA GLU A 304 -12.87 -27.30 24.55
C GLU A 304 -14.26 -26.72 24.73
N LYS A 305 -15.21 -27.25 23.97
CA LYS A 305 -16.62 -26.97 24.17
C LYS A 305 -16.93 -27.25 25.62
N ARG A 306 -17.08 -26.22 26.45
CA ARG A 306 -17.56 -26.35 27.81
C ARG A 306 -18.82 -27.21 27.76
N GLN A 307 -18.69 -28.46 28.16
CA GLN A 307 -19.81 -29.33 28.44
C GLN A 307 -20.66 -28.61 29.49
N ARG A 308 -21.74 -28.01 29.07
CA ARG A 308 -22.81 -27.60 29.97
C ARG A 308 -23.40 -28.88 30.51
N GLN A 309 -22.92 -29.31 31.70
CA GLN A 309 -23.64 -30.26 32.53
C GLN A 309 -25.01 -29.69 32.78
N ALA A 310 -25.99 -30.29 32.12
CA ALA A 310 -27.40 -30.07 32.39
C ALA A 310 -27.66 -30.50 33.84
N ARG A 311 -27.76 -29.55 34.74
CA ARG A 311 -28.35 -29.80 36.08
C ARG A 311 -29.82 -30.12 35.82
N GLN A 312 -30.18 -31.40 36.04
CA GLN A 312 -31.56 -31.83 36.16
C GLN A 312 -32.20 -31.15 37.39
N PRO A 313 -33.36 -30.52 37.27
CA PRO A 313 -34.08 -30.06 38.45
C PRO A 313 -34.77 -31.27 39.12
N GLU A 314 -34.48 -31.49 40.40
CA GLU A 314 -35.19 -32.43 41.27
C GLU A 314 -36.70 -32.16 41.29
N ARG A 315 -37.48 -33.16 40.93
CA ARG A 315 -38.93 -33.18 41.10
C ARG A 315 -39.26 -33.31 42.58
N LYS A 316 -39.68 -32.25 43.24
CA LYS A 316 -40.51 -32.33 44.46
C LYS A 316 -41.96 -32.29 44.03
N GLY A 317 -42.62 -33.45 44.20
CA GLY A 317 -44.04 -33.56 44.06
C GLY A 317 -44.78 -32.88 45.23
N LYS A 318 -45.88 -32.27 44.89
CA LYS A 318 -47.08 -32.23 45.75
C LYS A 318 -48.27 -31.77 44.90
N GLY A 319 -49.32 -32.58 44.94
CA GLY A 319 -50.52 -32.52 44.20
C GLY A 319 -51.49 -31.39 44.57
N ARG A 320 -52.46 -31.21 43.74
CA ARG A 320 -53.91 -31.11 43.97
C ARG A 320 -54.57 -30.45 42.73
N GLN A 321 -55.41 -31.27 42.09
CA GLN A 321 -56.83 -31.03 41.79
C GLN A 321 -57.26 -29.63 41.37
N GLY A 322 -57.95 -29.56 40.25
CA GLY A 322 -59.01 -28.56 40.05
C GLY A 322 -59.25 -28.17 38.57
N ASN A 323 -59.90 -28.99 37.82
CA ASN A 323 -61.19 -28.79 37.14
C ASN A 323 -61.41 -27.52 36.24
N ARG A 324 -61.91 -27.79 35.05
CA ARG A 324 -62.90 -27.12 34.23
C ARG A 324 -62.44 -26.20 33.08
N ARG A 325 -62.70 -26.74 31.90
CA ARG A 325 -63.56 -26.26 30.80
C ARG A 325 -63.24 -24.89 30.18
N GLY A 326 -63.07 -24.94 28.89
CA GLY A 326 -63.33 -23.77 28.01
C GLY A 326 -62.90 -23.98 26.58
N LYS A 327 -63.85 -24.22 25.74
CA LYS A 327 -63.85 -24.39 24.30
C LYS A 327 -63.39 -23.10 23.59
N ALA A 328 -62.72 -23.17 22.45
CA ALA A 328 -63.26 -22.95 21.11
C ALA A 328 -62.34 -22.14 20.16
N LYS A 329 -62.21 -22.64 18.95
CA LYS A 329 -62.20 -22.02 17.60
C LYS A 329 -60.92 -21.27 17.16
N ALA A 330 -60.14 -21.79 16.26
CA ALA A 330 -60.25 -21.88 14.81
C ALA A 330 -60.30 -20.51 14.07
N SER A 331 -59.28 -20.23 13.30
CA SER A 331 -59.27 -19.71 11.93
C SER A 331 -57.80 -19.31 11.63
N GLY A 332 -57.03 -19.79 10.70
CA GLY A 332 -57.34 -19.98 9.29
C GLY A 332 -57.02 -18.72 8.52
N CYS A 333 -55.76 -18.57 8.03
CA CYS A 333 -55.59 -17.82 6.80
C CYS A 333 -54.26 -18.17 6.13
N ASN A 334 -54.37 -18.98 5.13
CA ASN A 334 -53.42 -19.17 4.03
C ASN A 334 -53.39 -17.90 3.18
N ARG A 335 -52.19 -17.41 2.82
CA ARG A 335 -52.03 -16.63 1.60
C ARG A 335 -50.70 -17.02 0.91
N THR A 336 -50.85 -17.87 -0.04
CA THR A 336 -50.05 -18.05 -1.24
C THR A 336 -49.91 -16.73 -1.98
N CYS A 337 -48.71 -16.34 -2.38
CA CYS A 337 -48.56 -15.36 -3.44
C CYS A 337 -47.54 -15.80 -4.44
N GLN A 338 -48.00 -15.87 -5.66
CA GLN A 338 -47.46 -16.45 -6.88
C GLN A 338 -46.28 -15.68 -7.46
N ARG A 339 -45.39 -16.42 -8.08
CA ARG A 339 -44.38 -15.97 -9.06
C ARG A 339 -45.05 -15.26 -10.24
N LYS A 340 -44.49 -14.14 -10.68
CA LYS A 340 -44.62 -13.68 -12.07
C LYS A 340 -43.24 -13.42 -12.65
N ALA A 341 -42.95 -14.25 -13.64
CA ALA A 341 -41.88 -14.02 -14.62
C ALA A 341 -42.33 -12.94 -15.61
N LEU A 342 -41.43 -12.05 -16.00
CA LEU A 342 -41.60 -11.23 -17.20
C LEU A 342 -40.33 -11.29 -18.02
N LYS A 343 -40.57 -11.70 -19.31
CA LYS A 343 -39.66 -11.79 -20.42
C LYS A 343 -39.30 -10.41 -20.97
N LYS A 344 -38.15 -10.43 -21.63
CA LYS A 344 -37.51 -9.40 -22.49
C LYS A 344 -38.46 -8.79 -23.58
N PRO A 345 -38.03 -7.73 -24.22
CA PRO A 345 -36.98 -7.79 -25.25
C PRO A 345 -35.66 -7.11 -24.86
#